data_14a94c6340c42fcc57296d2afc0df63b
#
_entry.id   14a94c6340c42fcc57296d2afc0df63b
#
_cell.length_a   1.000
_cell.length_b   1.000
_cell.length_c   1.000
_cell.angle_alpha   90.00
_cell.angle_beta   90.00
_cell.angle_gamma   90.00
#
_symmetry.space_group_name_H-M   'P 1'
#
loop_
_entity.id
_entity.type
_entity.pdbx_description
1 polymer ?
#
loop_
_entity_poly.entity_id
_entity_poly.type
_entity_poly.pdbx_seq_one_letter_code
_entity_poly.pdbx_strand_id
1 'polypeptide(L)'
;MNRNTANKKKVRQSSGQQEIDWLVLFEKIYTSKKQILLTCSIGAVIGLIVALGTPKEYTASIFIVPESSRRATSSGISTLSDVVGTGMNSSSTTERDAIYSVLYPAIIHSTPFLVRLFDIKIHGLKDNTVITLSQYLKEHQKCPWWNSVTSIPSKLVGWCMTMIQEKPKVEKVNSSINIFQLTREEAAIAGIISSRTSVGIDETGRRRKITLSVTMQDPQVAAIVVDTILEHLKEYVTEYRTSKSRRMLEYTEKLRKEAQAEYYKAQEKYTRYADINQGLVRQTSRAELTRLRNEMNLALTIYNQTELQVQAAEVKVKKATPVLAVIQPPIVPLTPSKPRKMVILAGCIFLAGAGSIS
;
A
#
# COMPACT_ATOMS: atom_id res chain seq x y z
N MET A 1 50.25 79.52 -13.50
CA MET A 1 49.36 78.82 -14.43
C MET A 1 49.55 77.34 -14.27
N ASN A 2 48.81 76.73 -13.37
CA ASN A 2 48.98 75.37 -12.91
C ASN A 2 47.79 74.52 -13.30
N ARG A 3 48.01 73.42 -13.97
CA ARG A 3 47.02 72.39 -14.23
C ARG A 3 47.32 71.17 -13.34
N ASN A 4 46.51 70.99 -12.32
CA ASN A 4 46.43 69.80 -11.53
C ASN A 4 45.63 68.73 -12.24
N THR A 5 46.27 67.61 -12.60
CA THR A 5 45.62 66.40 -13.03
C THR A 5 45.41 65.47 -11.82
N ALA A 6 44.17 65.39 -11.38
CA ALA A 6 43.75 64.50 -10.34
C ALA A 6 43.63 63.06 -10.90
N ASN A 7 44.45 62.18 -10.40
CA ASN A 7 44.44 60.73 -10.74
C ASN A 7 43.31 60.04 -9.94
N LYS A 8 42.23 59.74 -10.61
CA LYS A 8 41.06 59.05 -10.06
C LYS A 8 41.31 57.54 -10.11
N LYS A 9 41.86 56.99 -9.03
CA LYS A 9 41.91 55.54 -8.80
C LYS A 9 40.51 54.95 -8.75
N LYS A 10 40.10 54.28 -9.77
CA LYS A 10 38.90 53.48 -9.85
C LYS A 10 39.11 52.20 -9.04
N VAL A 11 38.62 52.17 -7.83
CA VAL A 11 38.48 50.89 -7.06
C VAL A 11 37.41 50.05 -7.74
N ARG A 12 37.83 49.05 -8.45
CA ARG A 12 36.94 47.96 -8.92
C ARG A 12 36.62 47.11 -7.69
N GLN A 13 35.42 47.20 -7.15
CA GLN A 13 34.84 46.18 -6.35
C GLN A 13 34.65 44.93 -7.21
N SER A 14 35.50 43.94 -7.07
CA SER A 14 35.26 42.62 -7.58
C SER A 14 34.21 41.95 -6.70
N SER A 15 32.99 41.84 -7.19
CA SER A 15 32.02 40.89 -6.71
C SER A 15 32.62 39.50 -6.76
N GLY A 16 32.80 38.89 -5.58
CA GLY A 16 33.40 37.55 -5.42
C GLY A 16 32.49 36.44 -5.98
N GLN A 17 32.51 36.27 -7.28
CA GLN A 17 32.30 34.99 -7.90
C GLN A 17 33.65 34.27 -7.85
N GLN A 18 33.76 33.29 -6.94
CA GLN A 18 34.86 32.33 -7.00
C GLN A 18 34.65 31.52 -8.32
N GLU A 19 35.20 32.02 -9.40
CA GLU A 19 35.41 31.19 -10.59
C GLU A 19 36.40 30.10 -10.17
N ILE A 20 35.92 28.86 -10.19
CA ILE A 20 36.73 27.67 -9.90
C ILE A 20 37.71 27.57 -11.06
N ASP A 21 38.95 28.07 -10.88
CA ASP A 21 40.02 27.95 -11.86
C ASP A 21 40.46 26.48 -11.93
N TRP A 22 39.91 25.79 -12.92
CA TRP A 22 40.22 24.38 -13.19
C TRP A 22 41.71 24.13 -13.39
N LEU A 23 42.42 25.11 -13.92
CA LEU A 23 43.88 25.02 -14.13
C LEU A 23 44.65 24.99 -12.80
N VAL A 24 44.31 25.84 -11.85
CA VAL A 24 44.91 25.86 -10.49
C VAL A 24 44.61 24.54 -9.76
N LEU A 25 43.44 24.02 -9.96
CA LEU A 25 43.01 22.72 -9.35
C LEU A 25 43.83 21.56 -9.93
N PHE A 26 44.07 21.55 -11.24
CA PHE A 26 44.91 20.55 -11.90
C PHE A 26 46.39 20.65 -11.46
N GLU A 27 46.94 21.85 -11.30
CA GLU A 27 48.29 22.07 -10.84
C GLU A 27 48.47 21.62 -9.38
N LYS A 28 47.49 21.90 -8.50
CA LYS A 28 47.46 21.46 -7.10
C LYS A 28 47.39 19.91 -6.99
N ILE A 29 46.55 19.26 -7.83
CA ILE A 29 46.47 17.80 -7.94
C ILE A 29 47.81 17.20 -8.37
N TYR A 30 48.46 17.80 -9.35
CA TYR A 30 49.73 17.27 -9.85
C TYR A 30 50.86 17.41 -8.86
N THR A 31 50.91 18.50 -8.10
CA THR A 31 51.95 18.78 -7.06
C THR A 31 51.74 17.89 -5.83
N SER A 32 50.50 17.57 -5.45
CA SER A 32 50.16 16.80 -4.25
C SER A 32 49.96 15.30 -4.50
N LYS A 33 50.43 14.74 -5.61
CA LYS A 33 50.21 13.32 -6.00
C LYS A 33 50.44 12.30 -4.89
N LYS A 34 51.53 12.45 -4.13
CA LYS A 34 51.91 11.52 -3.05
C LYS A 34 50.89 11.57 -1.90
N GLN A 35 50.41 12.77 -1.54
CA GLN A 35 49.41 12.95 -0.48
C GLN A 35 48.05 12.40 -0.91
N ILE A 36 47.60 12.71 -2.14
CA ILE A 36 46.33 12.21 -2.69
C ILE A 36 46.35 10.69 -2.77
N LEU A 37 47.46 10.10 -3.23
CA LEU A 37 47.55 8.63 -3.33
C LEU A 37 47.52 7.97 -1.94
N LEU A 38 48.16 8.57 -0.94
CA LEU A 38 48.15 8.07 0.42
C LEU A 38 46.75 8.18 1.06
N THR A 39 46.04 9.30 0.89
CA THR A 39 44.68 9.49 1.40
C THR A 39 43.67 8.60 0.66
N CYS A 40 43.78 8.42 -0.64
CA CYS A 40 42.97 7.46 -1.41
C CYS A 40 43.23 6.02 -0.97
N SER A 41 44.48 5.66 -0.64
CA SER A 41 44.80 4.34 -0.11
C SER A 41 44.13 4.08 1.23
N ILE A 42 44.20 5.07 2.15
CA ILE A 42 43.49 4.99 3.42
C ILE A 42 41.97 4.90 3.22
N GLY A 43 41.42 5.73 2.32
CA GLY A 43 40.00 5.68 1.94
C GLY A 43 39.57 4.33 1.39
N ALA A 44 40.45 3.71 0.57
CA ALA A 44 40.20 2.36 0.04
C ALA A 44 40.16 1.30 1.14
N VAL A 45 41.08 1.35 2.11
CA VAL A 45 41.11 0.43 3.26
C VAL A 45 39.85 0.60 4.11
N ILE A 46 39.48 1.84 4.43
CA ILE A 46 38.24 2.11 5.18
C ILE A 46 37.01 1.63 4.39
N GLY A 47 36.92 1.92 3.09
CA GLY A 47 35.86 1.47 2.22
C GLY A 47 35.73 -0.06 2.13
N LEU A 48 36.88 -0.76 2.14
CA LEU A 48 36.91 -2.22 2.16
C LEU A 48 36.37 -2.78 3.48
N ILE A 49 36.80 -2.21 4.62
CA ILE A 49 36.33 -2.62 5.95
C ILE A 49 34.80 -2.40 6.06
N VAL A 50 34.30 -1.26 5.60
CA VAL A 50 32.86 -0.95 5.58
C VAL A 50 32.11 -1.90 4.67
N ALA A 51 32.59 -2.14 3.45
CA ALA A 51 31.93 -3.01 2.47
C ALA A 51 31.88 -4.49 2.90
N LEU A 52 32.89 -4.96 3.64
CA LEU A 52 32.92 -6.33 4.20
C LEU A 52 32.09 -6.45 5.48
N GLY A 53 32.02 -5.38 6.28
CA GLY A 53 31.28 -5.36 7.55
C GLY A 53 29.77 -5.17 7.39
N THR A 54 29.27 -4.78 6.19
CA THR A 54 27.84 -4.67 5.95
C THR A 54 27.21 -6.04 5.69
N PRO A 55 26.16 -6.43 6.43
CA PRO A 55 25.47 -7.69 6.19
C PRO A 55 24.86 -7.72 4.79
N LYS A 56 24.83 -8.91 4.18
CA LYS A 56 24.19 -9.12 2.88
C LYS A 56 22.67 -9.05 3.03
N GLU A 57 21.99 -8.44 2.08
CA GLU A 57 20.55 -8.38 1.99
C GLU A 57 20.09 -8.96 0.65
N TYR A 58 19.00 -9.69 0.70
CA TYR A 58 18.39 -10.37 -0.45
C TYR A 58 16.99 -9.80 -0.66
N THR A 59 16.66 -9.52 -1.91
CA THR A 59 15.35 -8.97 -2.28
C THR A 59 14.57 -10.01 -3.08
N ALA A 60 13.45 -10.47 -2.54
CA ALA A 60 12.46 -11.25 -3.26
C ALA A 60 11.38 -10.32 -3.82
N SER A 61 10.92 -10.57 -5.03
CA SER A 61 9.88 -9.75 -5.68
C SER A 61 8.84 -10.61 -6.38
N ILE A 62 7.60 -10.11 -6.36
CA ILE A 62 6.44 -10.70 -7.04
C ILE A 62 5.88 -9.67 -8.00
N PHE A 63 5.45 -10.11 -9.18
CA PHE A 63 4.75 -9.30 -10.14
C PHE A 63 3.28 -9.67 -10.19
N ILE A 64 2.43 -8.68 -9.91
CA ILE A 64 0.98 -8.82 -9.86
C ILE A 64 0.38 -7.91 -10.92
N VAL A 65 -0.57 -8.43 -11.67
CA VAL A 65 -1.45 -7.62 -12.51
C VAL A 65 -2.85 -7.76 -11.96
N PRO A 66 -3.44 -6.65 -11.49
CA PRO A 66 -4.85 -6.66 -11.13
C PRO A 66 -5.64 -6.94 -12.41
N GLU A 67 -6.47 -7.99 -12.40
CA GLU A 67 -7.47 -8.16 -13.44
C GLU A 67 -8.46 -6.99 -13.32
N SER A 68 -8.22 -5.95 -14.11
CA SER A 68 -9.30 -5.04 -14.45
C SER A 68 -10.35 -5.90 -15.14
N SER A 69 -11.55 -5.99 -14.56
CA SER A 69 -12.68 -6.58 -15.26
C SER A 69 -12.78 -5.87 -16.61
N ARG A 70 -12.14 -6.47 -17.64
CA ARG A 70 -12.37 -6.02 -18.99
C ARG A 70 -13.88 -6.07 -19.14
N ARG A 71 -14.46 -4.96 -19.50
CA ARG A 71 -15.72 -4.93 -20.19
C ARG A 71 -15.71 -6.14 -21.13
N ALA A 72 -16.23 -7.26 -20.64
CA ALA A 72 -16.80 -8.21 -21.56
C ALA A 72 -17.89 -7.38 -22.22
N THR A 73 -17.65 -6.94 -23.42
CA THR A 73 -18.65 -6.57 -24.38
C THR A 73 -19.44 -7.86 -24.65
N SER A 74 -20.14 -8.32 -23.62
CA SER A 74 -21.20 -9.29 -23.77
C SER A 74 -22.37 -8.50 -24.32
N SER A 75 -22.38 -8.41 -25.65
CA SER A 75 -23.45 -7.86 -26.45
C SER A 75 -24.85 -8.50 -26.21
N GLY A 76 -25.00 -9.31 -25.18
CA GLY A 76 -26.25 -9.99 -24.81
C GLY A 76 -26.90 -9.51 -23.52
N ILE A 77 -26.16 -8.85 -22.58
CA ILE A 77 -26.74 -8.41 -21.29
C ILE A 77 -27.02 -6.90 -21.27
N SER A 78 -26.35 -6.13 -22.11
CA SER A 78 -26.64 -4.70 -22.28
C SER A 78 -28.05 -4.42 -22.85
N THR A 79 -28.59 -5.32 -23.65
CA THR A 79 -29.95 -5.19 -24.19
C THR A 79 -31.02 -5.39 -23.13
N LEU A 80 -30.79 -6.16 -22.08
CA LEU A 80 -31.77 -6.35 -21.00
C LEU A 80 -31.83 -5.15 -20.05
N SER A 81 -30.73 -4.42 -19.84
CA SER A 81 -30.72 -3.20 -19.03
C SER A 81 -31.34 -2.02 -19.75
N ASP A 82 -31.28 -1.98 -21.09
CA ASP A 82 -31.91 -0.95 -21.90
C ASP A 82 -33.44 -1.18 -22.05
N VAL A 83 -33.88 -2.44 -22.03
CA VAL A 83 -35.31 -2.78 -22.11
C VAL A 83 -36.05 -2.56 -20.79
N VAL A 84 -35.38 -2.63 -19.65
CA VAL A 84 -35.99 -2.42 -18.32
C VAL A 84 -36.08 -0.93 -17.95
N GLY A 85 -35.71 0.00 -18.84
CA GLY A 85 -35.98 1.45 -18.66
C GLY A 85 -35.31 2.10 -17.45
N THR A 86 -34.45 1.37 -16.72
CA THR A 86 -33.63 1.97 -15.68
C THR A 86 -32.38 2.56 -16.34
N GLY A 87 -32.47 3.79 -16.79
CA GLY A 87 -31.38 4.59 -17.34
C GLY A 87 -30.21 4.79 -16.34
N MET A 88 -29.79 3.70 -15.70
CA MET A 88 -28.55 3.66 -14.95
C MET A 88 -27.43 3.49 -15.97
N ASN A 89 -26.85 4.61 -16.34
CA ASN A 89 -25.58 4.71 -17.03
C ASN A 89 -24.58 3.73 -16.39
N SER A 90 -24.55 2.50 -16.87
CA SER A 90 -23.69 1.41 -16.37
C SER A 90 -22.21 1.63 -16.72
N SER A 91 -21.86 2.79 -17.29
CA SER A 91 -20.50 3.11 -17.70
C SER A 91 -19.60 3.67 -16.59
N SER A 92 -20.14 4.04 -15.42
CA SER A 92 -19.34 4.69 -14.37
C SER A 92 -19.31 3.96 -13.01
N THR A 93 -20.15 2.94 -12.79
CA THR A 93 -20.24 2.29 -11.46
C THR A 93 -19.30 1.11 -11.30
N THR A 94 -18.88 0.46 -12.38
CA THR A 94 -17.99 -0.72 -12.31
C THR A 94 -16.54 -0.34 -11.96
N GLU A 95 -16.13 0.89 -12.26
CA GLU A 95 -14.79 1.38 -11.88
C GLU A 95 -14.73 1.89 -10.43
N ARG A 96 -15.86 2.33 -9.85
CA ARG A 96 -15.89 2.86 -8.46
C ARG A 96 -15.90 1.77 -7.39
N ASP A 97 -16.19 0.54 -7.72
CA ASP A 97 -16.26 -0.58 -6.76
C ASP A 97 -14.95 -1.36 -6.61
N ALA A 98 -13.96 -1.12 -7.46
CA ALA A 98 -12.64 -1.71 -7.32
C ALA A 98 -11.80 -0.87 -6.34
N ILE A 99 -11.15 -1.52 -5.37
CA ILE A 99 -10.02 -0.88 -4.71
C ILE A 99 -9.03 -0.57 -5.83
N TYR A 100 -8.78 0.73 -6.07
CA TYR A 100 -7.79 1.12 -7.05
C TYR A 100 -6.45 0.53 -6.66
N SER A 101 -5.77 -0.09 -7.61
CA SER A 101 -4.42 -0.63 -7.40
C SER A 101 -3.43 0.38 -6.81
N VAL A 102 -3.70 1.67 -7.01
CA VAL A 102 -2.98 2.80 -6.41
C VAL A 102 -3.04 2.78 -4.87
N LEU A 103 -4.07 2.18 -4.27
CA LEU A 103 -4.21 2.09 -2.81
C LEU A 103 -3.45 0.90 -2.20
N TYR A 104 -2.95 -0.04 -3.00
CA TYR A 104 -2.24 -1.22 -2.47
C TYR A 104 -1.02 -0.87 -1.64
N PRO A 105 -0.16 0.11 -2.01
CA PRO A 105 0.93 0.54 -1.14
C PRO A 105 0.42 1.05 0.21
N ALA A 106 -0.65 1.85 0.21
CA ALA A 106 -1.23 2.39 1.44
C ALA A 106 -1.81 1.29 2.34
N ILE A 107 -2.43 0.26 1.75
CA ILE A 107 -2.96 -0.91 2.49
C ILE A 107 -1.81 -1.69 3.12
N ILE A 108 -0.75 -2.01 2.36
CA ILE A 108 0.39 -2.82 2.82
C ILE A 108 1.17 -2.10 3.93
N HIS A 109 1.28 -0.78 3.85
CA HIS A 109 1.95 0.03 4.88
C HIS A 109 1.02 0.45 6.04
N SER A 110 -0.25 0.04 6.01
CA SER A 110 -1.17 0.33 7.12
C SER A 110 -0.83 -0.49 8.37
N THR A 111 -0.98 0.14 9.54
CA THR A 111 -0.69 -0.51 10.83
C THR A 111 -1.45 -1.84 11.02
N PRO A 112 -2.77 -1.93 10.74
CA PRO A 112 -3.50 -3.18 10.88
C PRO A 112 -2.96 -4.31 10.00
N PHE A 113 -2.50 -3.98 8.79
CA PHE A 113 -1.91 -4.95 7.88
C PHE A 113 -0.54 -5.42 8.37
N LEU A 114 0.33 -4.49 8.81
CA LEU A 114 1.67 -4.81 9.31
C LEU A 114 1.63 -5.67 10.57
N VAL A 115 0.66 -5.44 11.47
CA VAL A 115 0.48 -6.24 12.69
C VAL A 115 0.16 -7.70 12.37
N ARG A 116 -0.66 -7.96 11.35
CA ARG A 116 -0.96 -9.34 10.90
C ARG A 116 0.28 -10.10 10.42
N LEU A 117 1.33 -9.39 9.98
CA LEU A 117 2.57 -10.02 9.53
C LEU A 117 3.48 -10.46 10.68
N PHE A 118 3.23 -10.04 11.94
CA PHE A 118 4.09 -10.40 13.07
C PHE A 118 4.12 -11.90 13.35
N ASP A 119 2.98 -12.56 13.14
CA ASP A 119 2.77 -13.98 13.44
C ASP A 119 3.14 -14.91 12.29
N ILE A 120 3.75 -14.39 11.20
CA ILE A 120 4.22 -15.22 10.10
C ILE A 120 5.23 -16.24 10.62
N LYS A 121 4.93 -17.51 10.40
CA LYS A 121 5.80 -18.63 10.77
C LYS A 121 6.90 -18.79 9.74
N ILE A 122 8.13 -18.66 10.18
CA ILE A 122 9.33 -18.82 9.36
C ILE A 122 10.03 -20.08 9.82
N HIS A 123 10.37 -20.97 8.88
CA HIS A 123 11.21 -22.10 9.15
C HIS A 123 12.68 -21.66 9.13
N GLY A 124 13.36 -21.76 10.27
CA GLY A 124 14.77 -21.39 10.38
C GLY A 124 15.64 -22.38 9.62
N LEU A 125 16.58 -21.86 8.81
CA LEU A 125 17.48 -22.66 7.97
C LEU A 125 18.43 -23.58 8.74
N LYS A 126 18.72 -23.27 10.01
CA LYS A 126 19.77 -24.00 10.77
C LYS A 126 19.25 -25.01 11.78
N ASP A 127 18.08 -24.77 12.37
CA ASP A 127 17.65 -25.54 13.55
C ASP A 127 16.25 -26.16 13.41
N ASN A 128 15.65 -26.17 12.23
CA ASN A 128 14.27 -26.65 11.99
C ASN A 128 13.23 -26.10 13.00
N THR A 129 13.57 -25.00 13.68
CA THR A 129 12.68 -24.32 14.64
C THR A 129 11.78 -23.37 13.89
N VAL A 130 10.47 -23.43 14.19
CA VAL A 130 9.49 -22.49 13.68
C VAL A 130 9.55 -21.25 14.55
N ILE A 131 9.98 -20.12 14.00
CA ILE A 131 10.02 -18.81 14.68
C ILE A 131 9.07 -17.86 14.00
N THR A 132 8.55 -16.89 14.74
CA THR A 132 7.71 -15.83 14.17
C THR A 132 8.56 -14.75 13.49
N LEU A 133 7.99 -14.03 12.51
CA LEU A 133 8.69 -12.91 11.86
C LEU A 133 9.11 -11.85 12.87
N SER A 134 8.28 -11.55 13.86
CA SER A 134 8.59 -10.61 14.93
C SER A 134 9.81 -11.03 15.74
N GLN A 135 9.92 -12.32 16.08
CA GLN A 135 11.08 -12.87 16.79
C GLN A 135 12.33 -12.89 15.91
N TYR A 136 12.20 -13.27 14.64
CA TYR A 136 13.31 -13.22 13.68
C TYR A 136 13.90 -11.79 13.56
N LEU A 137 13.03 -10.77 13.49
CA LEU A 137 13.46 -9.39 13.37
C LEU A 137 14.15 -8.85 14.65
N LYS A 138 13.78 -9.38 15.82
CA LYS A 138 14.39 -9.01 17.11
C LYS A 138 15.76 -9.67 17.34
N GLU A 139 15.87 -10.98 17.09
CA GLU A 139 16.96 -11.80 17.56
C GLU A 139 17.98 -12.17 16.48
N HIS A 140 17.53 -12.31 15.22
CA HIS A 140 18.37 -12.90 14.16
C HIS A 140 18.91 -11.89 13.14
N GLN A 141 18.68 -10.58 13.35
CA GLN A 141 19.22 -9.57 12.45
C GLN A 141 20.63 -9.13 12.86
N LYS A 142 21.55 -9.30 11.92
CA LYS A 142 22.92 -8.77 12.09
C LYS A 142 22.92 -7.28 11.80
N CYS A 143 23.24 -6.47 12.82
CA CYS A 143 23.51 -5.04 12.64
C CYS A 143 24.96 -4.85 12.17
N PRO A 144 25.24 -3.87 11.28
CA PRO A 144 26.60 -3.48 10.95
C PRO A 144 27.33 -3.05 12.23
N TRP A 145 28.60 -3.46 12.39
CA TRP A 145 29.38 -3.19 13.60
C TRP A 145 29.55 -1.68 13.90
N TRP A 146 29.60 -0.85 12.85
CA TRP A 146 29.72 0.61 13.03
C TRP A 146 28.44 1.25 13.57
N ASN A 147 27.29 0.57 13.49
CA ASN A 147 26.07 1.06 14.13
C ASN A 147 26.23 1.14 15.65
N SER A 148 27.04 0.27 16.22
CA SER A 148 27.43 0.37 17.63
C SER A 148 28.27 1.62 17.92
N VAL A 149 29.16 2.01 17.00
CA VAL A 149 30.00 3.18 17.12
C VAL A 149 29.21 4.47 16.92
N THR A 150 28.37 4.53 15.90
CA THR A 150 27.53 5.72 15.62
C THR A 150 26.41 5.90 16.64
N SER A 151 25.98 4.81 17.31
CA SER A 151 24.97 4.89 18.38
C SER A 151 25.52 5.32 19.73
N ILE A 152 26.85 5.41 19.91
CA ILE A 152 27.46 5.87 21.17
C ILE A 152 26.99 7.29 21.52
N PRO A 153 27.03 8.30 20.63
CA PRO A 153 26.58 9.65 20.98
C PRO A 153 25.08 9.67 21.34
N SER A 154 24.24 8.95 20.59
CA SER A 154 22.80 8.91 20.87
C SER A 154 22.45 8.14 22.14
N LYS A 155 23.22 7.09 22.49
CA LYS A 155 23.07 6.36 23.75
C LYS A 155 23.51 7.22 24.94
N LEU A 156 24.57 8.03 24.80
CA LEU A 156 25.01 8.97 25.83
C LEU A 156 23.96 10.06 26.07
N VAL A 157 23.41 10.65 25.01
CA VAL A 157 22.30 11.62 25.09
C VAL A 157 21.06 10.98 25.70
N GLY A 158 20.73 9.75 25.27
CA GLY A 158 19.62 8.97 25.80
C GLY A 158 19.81 8.64 27.28
N TRP A 159 21.02 8.29 27.71
CA TRP A 159 21.36 8.04 29.12
C TRP A 159 21.23 9.32 29.98
N CYS A 160 21.66 10.46 29.48
CA CYS A 160 21.42 11.76 30.14
C CYS A 160 19.93 12.09 30.24
N MET A 161 19.12 11.80 29.18
CA MET A 161 17.67 12.02 29.22
C MET A 161 16.94 11.05 30.14
N THR A 162 17.39 9.79 30.25
CA THR A 162 16.76 8.81 31.15
C THR A 162 17.06 9.07 32.62
N MET A 163 18.08 9.87 32.95
CA MET A 163 18.30 10.36 34.32
C MET A 163 17.30 11.47 34.72
N ILE A 164 16.65 12.12 33.74
CA ILE A 164 15.73 13.24 33.98
C ILE A 164 14.26 12.78 33.86
N GLN A 165 13.99 11.69 33.17
CA GLN A 165 12.62 11.14 33.01
C GLN A 165 12.47 9.85 33.83
N GLU A 166 11.53 9.85 34.78
CA GLU A 166 11.01 8.65 35.44
C GLU A 166 10.48 7.69 34.36
N LYS A 167 10.98 6.46 34.41
CA LYS A 167 10.52 5.37 33.53
C LYS A 167 9.03 5.17 33.73
N PRO A 168 8.16 5.34 32.72
CA PRO A 168 6.81 4.85 32.83
C PRO A 168 6.88 3.33 33.02
N LYS A 169 6.30 2.85 34.12
CA LYS A 169 6.08 1.41 34.36
C LYS A 169 5.27 0.85 33.20
N VAL A 170 5.93 0.15 32.32
CA VAL A 170 5.24 -0.66 31.30
C VAL A 170 4.68 -1.87 32.03
N GLU A 171 3.41 -1.80 32.39
CA GLU A 171 2.65 -2.99 32.76
C GLU A 171 2.69 -3.95 31.55
N LYS A 172 3.15 -5.17 31.83
CA LYS A 172 3.01 -6.29 30.90
C LYS A 172 1.51 -6.60 30.79
N VAL A 173 0.83 -5.94 29.89
CA VAL A 173 -0.54 -6.31 29.51
C VAL A 173 -0.44 -7.55 28.65
N ASN A 174 -1.01 -8.65 29.16
CA ASN A 174 -1.08 -9.94 28.49
C ASN A 174 -1.72 -9.82 27.10
N SER A 175 -0.94 -10.19 26.10
CA SER A 175 -1.26 -10.98 24.92
C SER A 175 -2.66 -10.89 24.27
N SER A 176 -3.11 -9.71 23.91
CA SER A 176 -3.85 -9.49 22.67
C SER A 176 -3.27 -8.23 22.04
N ILE A 177 -2.66 -8.36 20.88
CA ILE A 177 -2.09 -7.21 20.14
C ILE A 177 -3.25 -6.24 19.91
N ASN A 178 -3.28 -5.16 20.68
CA ASN A 178 -4.34 -4.17 20.55
C ASN A 178 -3.93 -3.21 19.41
N ILE A 179 -4.59 -3.33 18.26
CA ILE A 179 -4.32 -2.54 17.07
C ILE A 179 -4.36 -1.03 17.36
N PHE A 180 -5.12 -0.61 18.38
CA PHE A 180 -5.23 0.79 18.79
C PHE A 180 -4.09 1.28 19.70
N GLN A 181 -3.37 0.36 20.36
CA GLN A 181 -2.29 0.70 21.29
C GLN A 181 -1.11 -0.25 21.09
N LEU A 182 -0.32 0.01 20.03
CA LEU A 182 0.93 -0.72 19.85
C LEU A 182 1.93 -0.35 20.94
N THR A 183 2.61 -1.34 21.46
CA THR A 183 3.78 -1.10 22.29
C THR A 183 4.90 -0.46 21.46
N ARG A 184 5.83 0.22 22.12
CA ARG A 184 6.98 0.82 21.43
C ARG A 184 7.79 -0.20 20.63
N GLU A 185 7.88 -1.43 21.11
CA GLU A 185 8.57 -2.52 20.42
C GLU A 185 7.80 -2.98 19.16
N GLU A 186 6.51 -3.15 19.26
CA GLU A 186 5.65 -3.51 18.12
C GLU A 186 5.66 -2.43 17.04
N ALA A 187 5.60 -1.16 17.44
CA ALA A 187 5.71 -0.04 16.53
C ALA A 187 7.08 -0.01 15.80
N ALA A 188 8.17 -0.35 16.52
CA ALA A 188 9.49 -0.46 15.92
C ALA A 188 9.56 -1.62 14.91
N ILE A 189 8.97 -2.79 15.22
CA ILE A 189 8.92 -3.93 14.32
C ILE A 189 8.09 -3.60 13.07
N ALA A 190 6.92 -2.97 13.24
CA ALA A 190 6.10 -2.52 12.12
C ALA A 190 6.87 -1.54 11.22
N GLY A 191 7.62 -0.61 11.80
CA GLY A 191 8.49 0.32 11.08
C GLY A 191 9.60 -0.41 10.28
N ILE A 192 10.22 -1.44 10.86
CA ILE A 192 11.23 -2.26 10.17
C ILE A 192 10.59 -3.02 9.00
N ILE A 193 9.45 -3.67 9.19
CA ILE A 193 8.76 -4.40 8.12
C ILE A 193 8.37 -3.43 7.00
N SER A 194 7.79 -2.29 7.34
CA SER A 194 7.41 -1.26 6.37
C SER A 194 8.60 -0.74 5.56
N SER A 195 9.73 -0.45 6.19
CA SER A 195 10.94 0.04 5.50
C SER A 195 11.59 -1.00 4.59
N ARG A 196 11.40 -2.29 4.87
CA ARG A 196 11.93 -3.41 4.08
C ARG A 196 10.98 -3.92 3.00
N THR A 197 9.73 -3.47 3.04
CA THR A 197 8.72 -3.78 2.03
C THR A 197 8.60 -2.60 1.08
N SER A 198 8.68 -2.85 -0.21
CA SER A 198 8.55 -1.85 -1.27
C SER A 198 7.47 -2.27 -2.26
N VAL A 199 6.59 -1.35 -2.59
CA VAL A 199 5.51 -1.57 -3.56
C VAL A 199 5.67 -0.55 -4.68
N GLY A 200 6.07 -1.02 -5.85
CA GLY A 200 6.16 -0.21 -7.06
C GLY A 200 4.93 -0.41 -7.94
N ILE A 201 4.40 0.68 -8.47
CA ILE A 201 3.33 0.64 -9.46
C ILE A 201 3.91 1.17 -10.77
N ASP A 202 3.94 0.32 -11.77
CA ASP A 202 4.37 0.69 -13.11
C ASP A 202 3.12 0.90 -13.99
N GLU A 203 2.94 2.14 -14.41
CA GLU A 203 1.84 2.56 -15.29
C GLU A 203 2.27 2.62 -16.76
N THR A 204 3.50 2.22 -17.07
CA THR A 204 4.07 2.25 -18.43
C THR A 204 3.43 1.14 -19.27
N GLY A 205 2.25 1.40 -19.83
CA GLY A 205 1.58 0.49 -20.72
C GLY A 205 0.06 0.41 -20.52
N ARG A 206 -0.59 -0.47 -21.29
CA ARG A 206 -2.05 -0.69 -21.25
C ARG A 206 -2.54 -1.40 -19.98
N ARG A 207 -1.63 -1.96 -19.18
CA ARG A 207 -1.94 -2.69 -17.94
C ARG A 207 -1.04 -2.21 -16.82
N ARG A 208 -1.61 -1.89 -15.69
CA ARG A 208 -0.87 -1.57 -14.47
C ARG A 208 -0.19 -2.84 -13.96
N LYS A 209 1.13 -2.76 -13.79
CA LYS A 209 1.93 -3.81 -13.17
C LYS A 209 2.30 -3.37 -11.76
N ILE A 210 2.04 -4.21 -10.79
CA ILE A 210 2.41 -3.97 -9.41
C ILE A 210 3.57 -4.89 -9.07
N THR A 211 4.64 -4.30 -8.59
CA THR A 211 5.83 -5.01 -8.11
C THR A 211 5.85 -4.92 -6.59
N LEU A 212 5.67 -6.04 -5.92
CA LEU A 212 5.84 -6.15 -4.48
C LEU A 212 7.22 -6.76 -4.21
N SER A 213 8.05 -6.07 -3.42
CA SER A 213 9.41 -6.51 -3.10
C SER A 213 9.65 -6.44 -1.61
N VAL A 214 10.30 -7.48 -1.07
CA VAL A 214 10.72 -7.55 0.33
C VAL A 214 12.21 -7.82 0.40
N THR A 215 12.92 -7.06 1.23
CA THR A 215 14.36 -7.16 1.40
C THR A 215 14.68 -7.68 2.81
N MET A 216 15.29 -8.86 2.91
CA MET A 216 15.69 -9.48 4.18
C MET A 216 17.14 -9.99 4.12
N GLN A 217 17.74 -10.28 5.29
CA GLN A 217 19.10 -10.83 5.35
C GLN A 217 19.17 -12.31 4.94
N ASP A 218 18.06 -13.02 5.06
CA ASP A 218 17.91 -14.41 4.64
C ASP A 218 17.06 -14.48 3.36
N PRO A 219 17.54 -15.13 2.30
CA PRO A 219 16.82 -15.22 1.04
C PRO A 219 15.51 -16.01 1.12
N GLN A 220 15.45 -17.05 1.98
CA GLN A 220 14.22 -17.83 2.17
C GLN A 220 13.17 -17.03 2.93
N VAL A 221 13.58 -16.31 3.98
CA VAL A 221 12.70 -15.41 4.72
C VAL A 221 12.13 -14.33 3.81
N ALA A 222 12.94 -13.75 2.92
CA ALA A 222 12.47 -12.77 1.95
C ALA A 222 11.36 -13.33 1.04
N ALA A 223 11.52 -14.56 0.55
CA ALA A 223 10.54 -15.21 -0.31
C ALA A 223 9.25 -15.58 0.43
N ILE A 224 9.36 -16.13 1.64
CA ILE A 224 8.19 -16.47 2.49
C ILE A 224 7.39 -15.20 2.83
N VAL A 225 8.07 -14.16 3.29
CA VAL A 225 7.38 -12.91 3.69
C VAL A 225 6.68 -12.24 2.53
N VAL A 226 7.30 -12.18 1.34
CA VAL A 226 6.66 -11.57 0.17
C VAL A 226 5.45 -12.39 -0.30
N ASP A 227 5.50 -13.73 -0.20
CA ASP A 227 4.37 -14.60 -0.53
C ASP A 227 3.21 -14.41 0.45
N THR A 228 3.51 -14.39 1.75
CA THR A 228 2.50 -14.17 2.79
C THR A 228 1.87 -12.78 2.69
N ILE A 229 2.64 -11.75 2.37
CA ILE A 229 2.08 -10.40 2.10
C ILE A 229 1.12 -10.45 0.93
N LEU A 230 1.44 -11.18 -0.13
CA LEU A 230 0.54 -11.35 -1.27
C LEU A 230 -0.75 -12.06 -0.88
N GLU A 231 -0.65 -13.13 -0.09
CA GLU A 231 -1.81 -13.90 0.39
C GLU A 231 -2.73 -13.03 1.25
N HIS A 232 -2.18 -12.33 2.24
CA HIS A 232 -2.94 -11.38 3.06
C HIS A 232 -3.54 -10.22 2.25
N LEU A 233 -2.84 -9.73 1.23
CA LEU A 233 -3.38 -8.71 0.34
C LEU A 233 -4.57 -9.24 -0.46
N LYS A 234 -4.47 -10.47 -1.00
CA LYS A 234 -5.59 -11.13 -1.70
C LYS A 234 -6.80 -11.29 -0.78
N GLU A 235 -6.57 -11.77 0.44
CA GLU A 235 -7.61 -11.93 1.44
C GLU A 235 -8.28 -10.59 1.77
N TYR A 236 -7.50 -9.57 2.08
CA TYR A 236 -8.01 -8.23 2.43
C TYR A 236 -8.85 -7.63 1.29
N VAL A 237 -8.35 -7.68 0.05
CA VAL A 237 -9.07 -7.15 -1.11
C VAL A 237 -10.35 -7.94 -1.37
N THR A 238 -10.32 -9.26 -1.20
CA THR A 238 -11.48 -10.14 -1.36
C THR A 238 -12.54 -9.84 -0.30
N GLU A 239 -12.13 -9.77 0.96
CA GLU A 239 -13.02 -9.47 2.09
C GLU A 239 -13.68 -8.10 1.92
N TYR A 240 -12.90 -7.07 1.57
CA TYR A 240 -13.43 -5.73 1.35
C TYR A 240 -14.50 -5.70 0.24
N ARG A 241 -14.22 -6.31 -0.90
CA ARG A 241 -15.16 -6.37 -2.04
C ARG A 241 -16.39 -7.19 -1.71
N THR A 242 -16.19 -8.34 -1.10
CA THR A 242 -17.29 -9.24 -0.72
C THR A 242 -18.16 -8.61 0.35
N SER A 243 -17.59 -7.97 1.37
CA SER A 243 -18.35 -7.32 2.44
C SER A 243 -19.23 -6.18 1.93
N LYS A 244 -18.74 -5.40 0.95
CA LYS A 244 -19.52 -4.33 0.32
C LYS A 244 -20.69 -4.90 -0.49
N SER A 245 -20.43 -5.93 -1.28
CA SER A 245 -21.46 -6.60 -2.10
C SER A 245 -22.51 -7.29 -1.22
N ARG A 246 -22.11 -7.93 -0.11
CA ARG A 246 -23.02 -8.54 0.86
C ARG A 246 -23.93 -7.51 1.53
N ARG A 247 -23.38 -6.36 1.96
CA ARG A 247 -24.18 -5.24 2.53
C ARG A 247 -25.22 -4.73 1.53
N MET A 248 -24.84 -4.64 0.24
CA MET A 248 -25.79 -4.24 -0.80
C MET A 248 -26.88 -5.28 -1.01
N LEU A 249 -26.55 -6.58 -0.98
CA LEU A 249 -27.51 -7.68 -1.03
C LEU A 249 -28.49 -7.61 0.14
N GLU A 250 -27.97 -7.49 1.38
CA GLU A 250 -28.81 -7.37 2.59
C GLU A 250 -29.78 -6.18 2.51
N TYR A 251 -29.29 -5.04 2.04
CA TYR A 251 -30.13 -3.86 1.82
C TYR A 251 -31.24 -4.12 0.79
N THR A 252 -30.92 -4.71 -0.35
CA THR A 252 -31.91 -5.01 -1.41
C THR A 252 -32.89 -6.09 -0.98
N GLU A 253 -32.48 -7.08 -0.20
CA GLU A 253 -33.39 -8.08 0.39
C GLU A 253 -34.38 -7.44 1.37
N LYS A 254 -33.92 -6.48 2.18
CA LYS A 254 -34.80 -5.73 3.08
C LYS A 254 -35.83 -4.93 2.28
N LEU A 255 -35.39 -4.23 1.24
CA LEU A 255 -36.27 -3.46 0.37
C LEU A 255 -37.31 -4.36 -0.32
N ARG A 256 -36.92 -5.56 -0.77
CA ARG A 256 -37.85 -6.55 -1.32
C ARG A 256 -38.91 -6.98 -0.31
N LYS A 257 -38.52 -7.26 0.94
CA LYS A 257 -39.47 -7.63 2.00
C LYS A 257 -40.49 -6.52 2.27
N GLU A 258 -40.05 -5.28 2.30
CA GLU A 258 -40.91 -4.10 2.46
C GLU A 258 -41.88 -3.97 1.29
N ALA A 259 -41.38 -4.06 0.05
CA ALA A 259 -42.22 -4.02 -1.15
C ALA A 259 -43.23 -5.17 -1.22
N GLN A 260 -42.85 -6.38 -0.80
CA GLN A 260 -43.74 -7.53 -0.70
C GLN A 260 -44.88 -7.32 0.31
N ALA A 261 -44.55 -6.74 1.47
CA ALA A 261 -45.54 -6.43 2.51
C ALA A 261 -46.54 -5.37 2.00
N GLU A 262 -46.07 -4.33 1.30
CA GLU A 262 -46.96 -3.33 0.69
C GLU A 262 -47.84 -3.90 -0.42
N TYR A 263 -47.30 -4.79 -1.25
CA TYR A 263 -48.09 -5.49 -2.26
C TYR A 263 -49.21 -6.32 -1.61
N TYR A 264 -48.92 -7.14 -0.60
CA TYR A 264 -49.95 -7.93 0.08
C TYR A 264 -51.00 -7.06 0.76
N LYS A 265 -50.60 -5.96 1.38
CA LYS A 265 -51.53 -5.00 1.97
C LYS A 265 -52.44 -4.31 0.92
N ALA A 266 -51.88 -3.96 -0.22
CA ALA A 266 -52.68 -3.40 -1.32
C ALA A 266 -53.62 -4.46 -1.93
N GLN A 267 -53.16 -5.70 -2.05
CA GLN A 267 -53.96 -6.83 -2.50
C GLN A 267 -55.13 -7.11 -1.54
N GLU A 268 -54.89 -7.13 -0.23
CA GLU A 268 -55.94 -7.33 0.76
C GLU A 268 -57.00 -6.23 0.69
N LYS A 269 -56.58 -4.96 0.58
CA LYS A 269 -57.54 -3.84 0.43
C LYS A 269 -58.39 -4.00 -0.82
N TYR A 270 -57.76 -4.36 -1.95
CA TYR A 270 -58.47 -4.55 -3.20
C TYR A 270 -59.48 -5.71 -3.11
N THR A 271 -59.06 -6.88 -2.60
CA THR A 271 -59.94 -8.07 -2.49
C THR A 271 -61.09 -7.82 -1.50
N ARG A 272 -60.83 -7.26 -0.35
CA ARG A 272 -61.85 -6.92 0.64
C ARG A 272 -62.91 -5.96 0.07
N TYR A 273 -62.45 -4.92 -0.67
CA TYR A 273 -63.39 -3.98 -1.29
C TYR A 273 -64.19 -4.62 -2.44
N ALA A 274 -63.57 -5.46 -3.25
CA ALA A 274 -64.19 -6.20 -4.30
C ALA A 274 -65.28 -7.16 -3.78
N ASP A 275 -65.01 -7.89 -2.69
CA ASP A 275 -65.94 -8.86 -2.09
C ASP A 275 -67.16 -8.16 -1.48
N ILE A 276 -66.99 -7.07 -0.77
CA ILE A 276 -68.09 -6.30 -0.16
C ILE A 276 -68.97 -5.65 -1.22
N ASN A 277 -68.45 -5.31 -2.38
CA ASN A 277 -69.16 -4.56 -3.44
C ASN A 277 -69.52 -5.43 -4.63
N GLN A 278 -69.61 -6.74 -4.47
CA GLN A 278 -70.10 -7.63 -5.53
C GLN A 278 -71.55 -7.28 -5.93
N GLY A 279 -71.70 -6.90 -7.20
CA GLY A 279 -73.04 -6.57 -7.76
C GLY A 279 -73.45 -5.07 -7.70
N LEU A 280 -72.61 -4.17 -7.18
CA LEU A 280 -72.92 -2.74 -7.16
C LEU A 280 -72.70 -2.06 -8.53
N VAL A 281 -73.76 -1.42 -9.06
CA VAL A 281 -73.74 -0.77 -10.35
C VAL A 281 -73.30 0.72 -10.27
N ARG A 282 -73.03 1.25 -9.05
CA ARG A 282 -72.70 2.65 -8.85
C ARG A 282 -71.31 2.99 -9.44
N GLN A 283 -71.26 4.08 -10.20
CA GLN A 283 -70.07 4.57 -10.87
C GLN A 283 -68.94 4.89 -9.88
N THR A 284 -69.27 5.45 -8.68
CA THR A 284 -68.31 5.77 -7.62
C THR A 284 -67.61 4.53 -7.06
N SER A 285 -68.35 3.42 -6.88
CA SER A 285 -67.76 2.14 -6.42
C SER A 285 -66.84 1.51 -7.47
N ARG A 286 -67.16 1.66 -8.76
CA ARG A 286 -66.27 1.21 -9.85
C ARG A 286 -65.00 2.04 -9.93
N ALA A 287 -65.09 3.37 -9.75
CA ALA A 287 -63.92 4.23 -9.73
C ALA A 287 -62.94 3.89 -8.57
N GLU A 288 -63.50 3.61 -7.37
CA GLU A 288 -62.67 3.20 -6.23
C GLU A 288 -62.05 1.83 -6.39
N LEU A 289 -62.77 0.87 -6.96
CA LEU A 289 -62.23 -0.46 -7.30
C LEU A 289 -61.07 -0.33 -8.31
N THR A 290 -61.22 0.53 -9.31
CA THR A 290 -60.16 0.80 -10.28
C THR A 290 -58.93 1.46 -9.62
N ARG A 291 -59.15 2.36 -8.69
CA ARG A 291 -58.08 3.01 -7.93
C ARG A 291 -57.26 1.98 -7.09
N LEU A 292 -57.96 1.14 -6.33
CA LEU A 292 -57.35 0.08 -5.53
C LEU A 292 -56.60 -0.96 -6.37
N ARG A 293 -57.17 -1.31 -7.54
CA ARG A 293 -56.48 -2.16 -8.50
C ARG A 293 -55.20 -1.54 -9.03
N ASN A 294 -55.23 -0.26 -9.35
CA ASN A 294 -54.03 0.45 -9.81
C ASN A 294 -52.99 0.55 -8.71
N GLU A 295 -53.40 0.78 -7.43
CA GLU A 295 -52.51 0.76 -6.27
C GLU A 295 -51.84 -0.61 -6.09
N MET A 296 -52.61 -1.71 -6.19
CA MET A 296 -52.07 -3.05 -6.13
C MET A 296 -51.10 -3.36 -7.29
N ASN A 297 -51.47 -2.96 -8.53
CA ASN A 297 -50.60 -3.17 -9.70
C ASN A 297 -49.29 -2.37 -9.59
N LEU A 298 -49.32 -1.15 -9.04
CA LEU A 298 -48.14 -0.35 -8.78
C LEU A 298 -47.25 -1.04 -7.76
N ALA A 299 -47.82 -1.50 -6.63
CA ALA A 299 -47.09 -2.24 -5.60
C ALA A 299 -46.50 -3.56 -6.16
N LEU A 300 -47.22 -4.28 -7.01
CA LEU A 300 -46.71 -5.48 -7.69
C LEU A 300 -45.53 -5.14 -8.60
N THR A 301 -45.59 -4.03 -9.32
CA THR A 301 -44.50 -3.60 -10.21
C THR A 301 -43.23 -3.27 -9.38
N ILE A 302 -43.38 -2.58 -8.26
CA ILE A 302 -42.28 -2.26 -7.36
C ILE A 302 -41.69 -3.55 -6.77
N TYR A 303 -42.53 -4.49 -6.32
CA TYR A 303 -42.08 -5.80 -5.82
C TYR A 303 -41.27 -6.56 -6.89
N ASN A 304 -41.77 -6.67 -8.09
CA ASN A 304 -41.08 -7.35 -9.20
C ASN A 304 -39.74 -6.66 -9.53
N GLN A 305 -39.71 -5.33 -9.49
CA GLN A 305 -38.47 -4.57 -9.73
C GLN A 305 -37.43 -4.80 -8.63
N THR A 306 -37.86 -4.85 -7.35
CA THR A 306 -36.94 -5.14 -6.23
C THR A 306 -36.46 -6.57 -6.27
N GLU A 307 -37.25 -7.54 -6.70
CA GLU A 307 -36.83 -8.93 -6.91
C GLU A 307 -35.69 -9.03 -7.94
N LEU A 308 -35.80 -8.32 -9.05
CA LEU A 308 -34.74 -8.25 -10.06
C LEU A 308 -33.46 -7.60 -9.51
N GLN A 309 -33.61 -6.60 -8.62
CA GLN A 309 -32.46 -5.98 -7.96
C GLN A 309 -31.74 -6.95 -7.01
N VAL A 310 -32.49 -7.79 -6.26
CA VAL A 310 -31.90 -8.84 -5.40
C VAL A 310 -31.11 -9.84 -6.24
N GLN A 311 -31.66 -10.34 -7.33
CA GLN A 311 -30.97 -11.26 -8.23
C GLN A 311 -29.69 -10.62 -8.81
N ALA A 312 -29.75 -9.35 -9.20
CA ALA A 312 -28.56 -8.60 -9.66
C ALA A 312 -27.51 -8.45 -8.56
N ALA A 313 -27.92 -8.20 -7.30
CA ALA A 313 -27.03 -8.10 -6.16
C ALA A 313 -26.39 -9.45 -5.81
N GLU A 314 -27.11 -10.57 -5.86
CA GLU A 314 -26.56 -11.92 -5.70
C GLU A 314 -25.47 -12.22 -6.72
N VAL A 315 -25.72 -11.90 -8.00
CA VAL A 315 -24.72 -12.05 -9.07
C VAL A 315 -23.49 -11.20 -8.80
N LYS A 316 -23.67 -9.97 -8.26
CA LYS A 316 -22.53 -9.12 -7.85
C LYS A 316 -21.72 -9.75 -6.73
N VAL A 317 -22.34 -10.35 -5.71
CA VAL A 317 -21.64 -11.06 -4.63
C VAL A 317 -20.82 -12.23 -5.20
N LYS A 318 -21.40 -13.04 -6.07
CA LYS A 318 -20.71 -14.17 -6.73
C LYS A 318 -19.53 -13.70 -7.60
N LYS A 319 -19.64 -12.53 -8.25
CA LYS A 319 -18.58 -11.93 -9.08
C LYS A 319 -17.55 -11.10 -8.29
N ALA A 320 -17.79 -10.83 -7.02
CA ALA A 320 -16.93 -9.96 -6.21
C ALA A 320 -15.59 -10.61 -5.82
N THR A 321 -15.38 -11.90 -6.10
CA THR A 321 -14.11 -12.58 -5.84
C THR A 321 -13.04 -12.02 -6.79
N PRO A 322 -12.09 -11.21 -6.32
CA PRO A 322 -11.09 -10.63 -7.18
C PRO A 322 -10.09 -11.70 -7.60
N VAL A 323 -9.76 -11.73 -8.87
CA VAL A 323 -8.65 -12.53 -9.37
C VAL A 323 -7.43 -11.61 -9.50
N LEU A 324 -6.49 -11.74 -8.56
CA LEU A 324 -5.16 -11.14 -8.71
C LEU A 324 -4.31 -12.14 -9.48
N ALA A 325 -4.08 -11.87 -10.76
CA ALA A 325 -3.21 -12.70 -11.58
C ALA A 325 -1.75 -12.50 -11.16
N VAL A 326 -1.16 -13.56 -10.59
CA VAL A 326 0.28 -13.61 -10.28
C VAL A 326 1.00 -14.02 -11.56
N ILE A 327 1.77 -13.09 -12.12
CA ILE A 327 2.56 -13.37 -13.33
C ILE A 327 3.83 -14.13 -12.96
N GLN A 328 4.46 -13.71 -11.85
CA GLN A 328 5.68 -14.33 -11.38
C GLN A 328 5.54 -14.63 -9.89
N PRO A 329 5.58 -15.91 -9.50
CA PRO A 329 5.60 -16.30 -8.09
C PRO A 329 6.91 -15.85 -7.42
N PRO A 330 6.95 -15.79 -6.08
CA PRO A 330 8.17 -15.46 -5.37
C PRO A 330 9.26 -16.51 -5.64
N ILE A 331 10.44 -16.03 -5.99
CA ILE A 331 11.61 -16.89 -6.19
C ILE A 331 12.63 -16.52 -5.12
N VAL A 332 13.24 -17.54 -4.51
CA VAL A 332 14.32 -17.33 -3.54
C VAL A 332 15.52 -16.70 -4.26
N PRO A 333 15.96 -15.50 -3.90
CA PRO A 333 17.06 -14.83 -4.58
C PRO A 333 18.39 -15.53 -4.30
N LEU A 334 19.13 -15.86 -5.35
CA LEU A 334 20.45 -16.53 -5.25
C LEU A 334 21.59 -15.53 -4.97
N THR A 335 21.43 -14.29 -5.42
CA THR A 335 22.46 -13.24 -5.29
C THR A 335 22.00 -12.13 -4.36
N PRO A 336 22.89 -11.59 -3.51
CA PRO A 336 22.56 -10.46 -2.64
C PRO A 336 22.32 -9.19 -3.48
N SER A 337 21.25 -8.47 -3.18
CA SER A 337 20.90 -7.20 -3.80
C SER A 337 21.66 -6.02 -3.19
N LYS A 338 22.06 -6.13 -1.92
CA LYS A 338 22.83 -5.13 -1.17
C LYS A 338 23.86 -5.82 -0.26
N PRO A 339 24.97 -5.14 0.11
CA PRO A 339 25.45 -3.86 -0.39
C PRO A 339 26.14 -3.98 -1.76
N ARG A 340 26.09 -2.92 -2.56
CA ARG A 340 26.89 -2.83 -3.79
C ARG A 340 28.32 -2.45 -3.41
N LYS A 341 29.17 -3.45 -3.09
CA LYS A 341 30.52 -3.27 -2.54
C LYS A 341 31.40 -2.33 -3.37
N MET A 342 31.33 -2.42 -4.71
CA MET A 342 32.07 -1.56 -5.61
C MET A 342 31.67 -0.09 -5.49
N VAL A 343 30.39 0.22 -5.28
CA VAL A 343 29.89 1.61 -5.13
C VAL A 343 30.36 2.19 -3.80
N ILE A 344 30.36 1.40 -2.70
CA ILE A 344 30.85 1.84 -1.39
C ILE A 344 32.35 2.16 -1.50
N LEU A 345 33.13 1.25 -2.10
CA LEU A 345 34.57 1.43 -2.25
C LEU A 345 34.90 2.64 -3.11
N ALA A 346 34.25 2.80 -4.26
CA ALA A 346 34.43 3.97 -5.13
C ALA A 346 34.04 5.27 -4.42
N GLY A 347 32.92 5.29 -3.66
CA GLY A 347 32.50 6.45 -2.88
C GLY A 347 33.50 6.84 -1.79
N CYS A 348 34.08 5.88 -1.05
CA CYS A 348 35.09 6.15 -0.03
C CYS A 348 36.40 6.69 -0.64
N ILE A 349 36.84 6.12 -1.77
CA ILE A 349 38.02 6.60 -2.49
C ILE A 349 37.79 8.05 -2.99
N PHE A 350 36.64 8.32 -3.57
CA PHE A 350 36.29 9.65 -4.07
C PHE A 350 36.24 10.68 -2.95
N LEU A 351 35.62 10.39 -1.81
CA LEU A 351 35.53 11.28 -0.66
C LEU A 351 36.94 11.54 -0.06
N ALA A 352 37.75 10.50 0.04
CA ALA A 352 39.12 10.65 0.53
C ALA A 352 39.99 11.49 -0.42
N GLY A 353 39.85 11.32 -1.72
CA GLY A 353 40.53 12.13 -2.73
C GLY A 353 40.08 13.60 -2.71
N ALA A 354 38.75 13.85 -2.69
CA ALA A 354 38.19 15.20 -2.61
C ALA A 354 38.60 15.93 -1.33
N GLY A 355 38.59 15.23 -0.18
CA GLY A 355 39.06 15.80 1.10
C GLY A 355 40.58 16.11 1.15
N SER A 356 41.40 15.47 0.30
CA SER A 356 42.84 15.75 0.20
C SER A 356 43.17 16.98 -0.64
N ILE A 357 42.23 17.44 -1.48
CA ILE A 357 42.43 18.60 -2.37
C ILE A 357 41.98 19.90 -1.69
N SER A 358 41.05 19.80 -0.74
CA SER A 358 40.55 20.91 0.06
C SER A 358 41.60 21.38 1.06
#